data_c63e633a2cb001d3ab5504b8ac154d16
#
_entry.id   c63e633a2cb001d3ab5504b8ac154d16
#
_cell.length_a   1.000
_cell.length_b   1.000
_cell.length_c   1.000
_cell.angle_alpha   90.00
_cell.angle_beta   90.00
_cell.angle_gamma   90.00
#
_symmetry.space_group_name_H-M   'P 1'
#
loop_
_entity.id
_entity.type
_entity.pdbx_description
1 polymer ?
#
loop_
_entity_poly.entity_id
_entity_poly.type
_entity_poly.pdbx_seq_one_letter_code
_entity_poly.pdbx_strand_id
1 'polypeptide(L)'
;MSNTKRTGQTALYERLSRDDEMQGESNSITNQKQLLESYAKRNGFVNIYHYTDDGVSGTTFDREGFQKMIKAVEENKVSTVTVKDMSRFGRDYLKVGFYTEILFKEKGVRFIAINNGIDSEKQAESDFTPFLNIMNEWYARDTSRKIQSIFRARMEEGKRVSPSVPYGFLETQRTNRSYLSIKRVQRS
;
A
#
# COMPACT_ATOMS: atom_id res chain seq x y z
N MET A 1 27.21 -9.16 17.40
CA MET A 1 26.26 -9.38 16.31
C MET A 1 27.00 -9.17 15.00
N SER A 2 27.22 -10.23 14.27
CA SER A 2 28.08 -10.24 13.08
C SER A 2 27.41 -9.49 11.95
N ASN A 3 27.92 -8.32 11.59
CA ASN A 3 27.51 -7.55 10.41
C ASN A 3 28.14 -8.24 9.16
N THR A 4 27.57 -9.37 8.78
CA THR A 4 27.98 -10.07 7.56
C THR A 4 27.59 -9.18 6.40
N LYS A 5 28.57 -8.49 5.80
CA LYS A 5 28.36 -7.69 4.57
C LYS A 5 27.75 -8.60 3.52
N ARG A 6 26.48 -8.43 3.24
CA ARG A 6 25.81 -9.10 2.13
C ARG A 6 26.43 -8.58 0.83
N THR A 7 26.95 -9.48 0.02
CA THR A 7 27.66 -9.14 -1.23
C THR A 7 26.71 -8.90 -2.42
N GLY A 8 25.41 -9.17 -2.25
CA GLY A 8 24.40 -8.98 -3.29
C GLY A 8 24.01 -7.50 -3.51
N GLN A 9 23.20 -7.28 -4.54
CA GLN A 9 22.64 -5.95 -4.85
C GLN A 9 21.69 -5.49 -3.75
N THR A 10 21.69 -4.19 -3.48
CA THR A 10 20.64 -3.50 -2.72
C THR A 10 19.66 -2.90 -3.72
N ALA A 11 18.49 -3.50 -3.82
CA ALA A 11 17.40 -3.02 -4.67
C ALA A 11 16.65 -1.89 -3.96
N LEU A 12 16.64 -0.72 -4.55
CA LEU A 12 15.80 0.40 -4.16
C LEU A 12 14.59 0.43 -5.09
N TYR A 13 13.40 0.27 -4.52
CA TYR A 13 12.18 0.23 -5.32
C TYR A 13 11.33 1.47 -5.12
N GLU A 14 11.04 2.17 -6.20
CA GLU A 14 10.24 3.38 -6.25
C GLU A 14 8.99 3.18 -7.10
N ARG A 15 7.86 3.70 -6.62
CA ARG A 15 6.60 3.68 -7.37
C ARG A 15 5.81 4.96 -7.16
N LEU A 16 5.29 5.50 -8.26
CA LEU A 16 4.32 6.58 -8.25
C LEU A 16 3.11 6.15 -9.09
N SER A 17 1.89 6.39 -8.59
CA SER A 17 0.67 6.21 -9.36
C SER A 17 0.06 7.58 -9.68
N ARG A 18 -0.77 7.66 -10.74
CA ARG A 18 -1.50 8.88 -11.09
C ARG A 18 -2.38 9.40 -9.94
N ASP A 19 -2.93 8.48 -9.14
CA ASP A 19 -3.74 8.84 -7.97
C ASP A 19 -2.90 9.48 -6.86
N ASP A 20 -1.62 9.10 -6.74
CA ASP A 20 -0.70 9.67 -5.74
C ASP A 20 -0.26 11.10 -6.13
N GLU A 21 -0.20 11.43 -7.43
CA GLU A 21 0.09 12.78 -7.93
C GLU A 21 -1.00 13.79 -7.57
N MET A 22 -2.26 13.36 -7.62
CA MET A 22 -3.42 14.23 -7.32
C MET A 22 -3.55 14.58 -5.84
N GLN A 23 -2.87 13.89 -4.93
CA GLN A 23 -2.98 14.11 -3.49
C GLN A 23 -1.99 15.15 -2.93
N GLY A 24 -1.22 15.84 -3.79
CA GLY A 24 -0.36 16.96 -3.39
C GLY A 24 0.81 16.58 -2.47
N GLU A 25 0.99 15.31 -2.18
CA GLU A 25 2.14 14.85 -1.42
C GLU A 25 3.40 14.91 -2.28
N SER A 26 4.49 15.40 -1.71
CA SER A 26 5.84 15.44 -2.31
C SER A 26 6.41 14.03 -2.54
N ASN A 27 5.72 13.24 -3.36
CA ASN A 27 6.02 11.82 -3.58
C ASN A 27 6.64 11.55 -4.96
N SER A 28 7.27 12.55 -5.57
CA SER A 28 7.92 12.34 -6.86
C SER A 28 8.91 11.17 -6.78
N ILE A 29 9.09 10.47 -7.88
CA ILE A 29 10.10 9.41 -8.01
C ILE A 29 11.49 9.92 -7.58
N THR A 30 11.83 11.16 -7.93
CA THR A 30 13.08 11.81 -7.54
C THR A 30 13.25 11.89 -6.02
N ASN A 31 12.22 12.32 -5.29
CA ASN A 31 12.26 12.39 -3.83
C ASN A 31 12.38 11.02 -3.18
N GLN A 32 11.70 9.99 -3.75
CA GLN A 32 11.83 8.62 -3.27
C GLN A 32 13.27 8.12 -3.48
N LYS A 33 13.87 8.33 -4.65
CA LYS A 33 15.27 7.94 -4.94
C LYS A 33 16.23 8.59 -3.95
N GLN A 34 16.14 9.90 -3.74
CA GLN A 34 16.99 10.62 -2.79
C GLN A 34 16.87 10.07 -1.36
N LEU A 35 15.64 9.79 -0.90
CA LEU A 35 15.39 9.21 0.42
C LEU A 35 16.04 7.83 0.54
N LEU A 36 15.79 6.95 -0.42
CA LEU A 36 16.28 5.58 -0.42
C LEU A 36 17.80 5.51 -0.53
N GLU A 37 18.41 6.32 -1.40
CA GLU A 37 19.88 6.41 -1.50
C GLU A 37 20.52 6.92 -0.21
N SER A 38 19.93 7.98 0.39
CA SER A 38 20.43 8.54 1.64
C SER A 38 20.37 7.51 2.77
N TYR A 39 19.27 6.75 2.82
CA TYR A 39 19.12 5.65 3.78
C TYR A 39 20.15 4.54 3.52
N ALA A 40 20.32 4.12 2.28
CA ALA A 40 21.27 3.07 1.91
C ALA A 40 22.71 3.47 2.26
N LYS A 41 23.12 4.70 1.93
CA LYS A 41 24.45 5.24 2.26
C LYS A 41 24.69 5.27 3.78
N ARG A 42 23.70 5.76 4.57
CA ARG A 42 23.81 5.82 6.03
C ARG A 42 23.93 4.44 6.70
N ASN A 43 23.30 3.43 6.09
CA ASN A 43 23.34 2.06 6.63
C ASN A 43 24.45 1.19 6.00
N GLY A 44 25.32 1.78 5.19
CA GLY A 44 26.47 1.08 4.60
C GLY A 44 26.10 0.04 3.54
N PHE A 45 24.92 0.19 2.90
CA PHE A 45 24.52 -0.68 1.80
C PHE A 45 25.33 -0.37 0.55
N VAL A 46 25.72 -1.43 -0.15
CA VAL A 46 26.55 -1.39 -1.36
C VAL A 46 25.79 -1.94 -2.56
N ASN A 47 26.33 -1.76 -3.77
CA ASN A 47 25.76 -2.27 -5.01
C ASN A 47 24.28 -1.83 -5.19
N ILE A 48 24.04 -0.53 -5.08
CA ILE A 48 22.72 0.06 -5.16
C ILE A 48 22.18 -0.02 -6.59
N TYR A 49 20.95 -0.53 -6.73
CA TYR A 49 20.23 -0.63 -8.00
C TYR A 49 18.81 -0.10 -7.83
N HIS A 50 18.36 0.77 -8.75
CA HIS A 50 17.02 1.34 -8.75
C HIS A 50 16.08 0.54 -9.65
N TYR A 51 14.90 0.22 -9.12
CA TYR A 51 13.79 -0.37 -9.84
C TYR A 51 12.60 0.56 -9.70
N THR A 52 12.18 1.15 -10.82
CA THR A 52 11.21 2.25 -10.81
C THR A 52 9.99 1.91 -11.66
N ASP A 53 8.81 2.15 -11.10
CA ASP A 53 7.51 2.10 -11.80
C ASP A 53 6.80 3.44 -11.64
N ASP A 54 6.70 4.19 -12.73
CA ASP A 54 6.05 5.50 -12.78
C ASP A 54 4.69 5.41 -13.49
N GLY A 55 3.69 6.11 -12.96
CA GLY A 55 2.33 6.12 -13.52
C GLY A 55 1.54 4.82 -13.33
N VAL A 56 2.02 3.86 -12.52
CA VAL A 56 1.42 2.51 -12.38
C VAL A 56 0.78 2.32 -11.00
N SER A 57 -0.46 1.79 -10.99
CA SER A 57 -1.20 1.51 -9.76
C SER A 57 -0.49 0.49 -8.86
N GLY A 58 -0.60 0.68 -7.55
CA GLY A 58 -0.11 -0.27 -6.55
C GLY A 58 -0.97 -1.54 -6.38
N THR A 59 -2.12 -1.64 -7.03
CA THR A 59 -3.03 -2.79 -6.95
C THR A 59 -2.59 -3.96 -7.81
N THR A 60 -1.85 -3.71 -8.89
CA THR A 60 -1.24 -4.74 -9.72
C THR A 60 0.22 -4.95 -9.36
N PHE A 61 0.72 -6.16 -9.53
CA PHE A 61 2.15 -6.53 -9.47
C PHE A 61 2.73 -6.80 -10.86
N ASP A 62 1.92 -6.68 -11.90
CA ASP A 62 2.36 -6.72 -13.30
C ASP A 62 2.89 -5.34 -13.71
N ARG A 63 4.07 -5.01 -13.17
CA ARG A 63 4.80 -3.75 -13.33
C ARG A 63 6.21 -4.08 -13.73
N GLU A 64 6.73 -3.39 -14.75
CA GLU A 64 8.01 -3.73 -15.36
C GLU A 64 9.18 -3.65 -14.36
N GLY A 65 9.27 -2.56 -13.60
CA GLY A 65 10.32 -2.37 -12.59
C GLY A 65 10.22 -3.41 -11.46
N PHE A 66 9.00 -3.68 -10.98
CA PHE A 66 8.76 -4.70 -9.97
C PHE A 66 9.15 -6.10 -10.46
N GLN A 67 8.74 -6.49 -11.67
CA GLN A 67 9.05 -7.79 -12.23
C GLN A 67 10.57 -7.98 -12.46
N LYS A 68 11.26 -6.93 -12.92
CA LYS A 68 12.73 -6.95 -13.02
C LYS A 68 13.41 -7.16 -11.67
N MET A 69 12.90 -6.49 -10.63
CA MET A 69 13.40 -6.67 -9.26
C MET A 69 13.18 -8.09 -8.76
N ILE A 70 11.96 -8.63 -8.90
CA ILE A 70 11.64 -10.00 -8.48
C ILE A 70 12.48 -11.02 -9.21
N LYS A 71 12.65 -10.87 -10.53
CA LYS A 71 13.55 -11.74 -11.31
C LYS A 71 14.98 -11.71 -10.79
N ALA A 72 15.50 -10.53 -10.44
CA ALA A 72 16.84 -10.41 -9.85
C ALA A 72 16.92 -11.07 -8.45
N VAL A 73 15.83 -11.05 -7.67
CA VAL A 73 15.71 -11.80 -6.41
C VAL A 73 15.73 -13.31 -6.65
N GLU A 74 14.95 -13.81 -7.59
CA GLU A 74 14.92 -15.23 -7.96
C GLU A 74 16.26 -15.75 -8.45
N GLU A 75 16.99 -14.92 -9.18
CA GLU A 75 18.37 -15.18 -9.64
C GLU A 75 19.42 -15.04 -8.53
N ASN A 76 19.01 -14.80 -7.28
CA ASN A 76 19.87 -14.61 -6.10
C ASN A 76 20.89 -13.45 -6.24
N LYS A 77 20.59 -12.45 -7.07
CA LYS A 77 21.42 -11.26 -7.26
C LYS A 77 21.19 -10.21 -6.19
N VAL A 78 19.98 -10.15 -5.61
CA VAL A 78 19.54 -9.15 -4.63
C VAL A 78 19.67 -9.72 -3.23
N SER A 79 20.30 -8.96 -2.34
CA SER A 79 20.41 -9.29 -0.91
C SER A 79 19.50 -8.45 -0.02
N THR A 80 19.11 -7.27 -0.50
CA THR A 80 18.26 -6.35 0.28
C THR A 80 17.30 -5.64 -0.66
N VAL A 81 16.03 -5.56 -0.30
CA VAL A 81 15.01 -4.75 -0.95
C VAL A 81 14.59 -3.64 0.01
N THR A 82 14.65 -2.39 -0.45
CA THR A 82 14.28 -1.23 0.34
C THR A 82 13.24 -0.39 -0.39
N VAL A 83 12.17 -0.03 0.32
CA VAL A 83 11.09 0.83 -0.16
C VAL A 83 10.87 2.00 0.80
N LYS A 84 10.30 3.10 0.31
CA LYS A 84 9.92 4.23 1.17
C LYS A 84 8.88 3.78 2.22
N ASP A 85 7.83 3.14 1.76
CA ASP A 85 6.74 2.60 2.57
C ASP A 85 6.07 1.40 1.88
N MET A 86 5.28 0.65 2.64
CA MET A 86 4.58 -0.54 2.14
C MET A 86 3.66 -0.25 0.96
N SER A 87 3.06 0.95 0.89
CA SER A 87 2.16 1.31 -0.21
C SER A 87 2.90 1.42 -1.55
N ARG A 88 4.21 1.76 -1.52
CA ARG A 88 5.06 1.78 -2.72
C ARG A 88 5.36 0.37 -3.19
N PHE A 89 5.57 -0.57 -2.27
CA PHE A 89 5.76 -1.98 -2.61
C PHE A 89 4.52 -2.58 -3.26
N GLY A 90 3.35 -2.45 -2.64
CA GLY A 90 2.08 -2.92 -3.19
C GLY A 90 0.88 -2.59 -2.31
N ARG A 91 -0.32 -2.64 -2.90
CA ARG A 91 -1.61 -2.42 -2.21
C ARG A 91 -2.43 -3.71 -2.06
N ASP A 92 -2.00 -4.82 -2.64
CA ASP A 92 -2.58 -6.15 -2.45
C ASP A 92 -1.80 -6.85 -1.33
N TYR A 93 -2.39 -6.91 -0.15
CA TYR A 93 -1.74 -7.43 1.07
C TYR A 93 -1.40 -8.92 0.98
N LEU A 94 -2.19 -9.74 0.24
CA LEU A 94 -1.90 -11.16 0.06
C LEU A 94 -0.63 -11.35 -0.77
N LYS A 95 -0.50 -10.61 -1.86
CA LYS A 95 0.70 -10.65 -2.69
C LYS A 95 1.90 -10.04 -1.99
N VAL A 96 1.71 -8.92 -1.27
CA VAL A 96 2.77 -8.34 -0.44
C VAL A 96 3.28 -9.38 0.56
N GLY A 97 2.37 -10.05 1.30
CA GLY A 97 2.73 -11.11 2.24
C GLY A 97 3.46 -12.26 1.55
N PHE A 98 3.01 -12.71 0.39
CA PHE A 98 3.70 -13.75 -0.38
C PHE A 98 5.15 -13.36 -0.68
N TYR A 99 5.38 -12.16 -1.21
CA TYR A 99 6.73 -11.71 -1.54
C TYR A 99 7.61 -11.53 -0.30
N THR A 100 7.12 -10.87 0.74
CA THR A 100 7.95 -10.54 1.92
C THR A 100 8.19 -11.73 2.83
N GLU A 101 7.20 -12.63 2.98
CA GLU A 101 7.23 -13.68 3.97
C GLU A 101 7.58 -15.05 3.42
N ILE A 102 7.36 -15.27 2.13
CA ILE A 102 7.70 -16.53 1.49
C ILE A 102 8.94 -16.33 0.62
N LEU A 103 8.82 -15.57 -0.47
CA LEU A 103 9.89 -15.47 -1.45
C LEU A 103 11.17 -14.85 -0.87
N PHE A 104 11.08 -13.71 -0.19
CA PHE A 104 12.27 -13.02 0.32
C PHE A 104 12.92 -13.80 1.47
N LYS A 105 12.13 -14.47 2.33
CA LYS A 105 12.67 -15.37 3.36
C LYS A 105 13.38 -16.56 2.74
N GLU A 106 12.76 -17.22 1.77
CA GLU A 106 13.34 -18.36 1.07
C GLU A 106 14.67 -17.99 0.39
N LYS A 107 14.72 -16.80 -0.21
CA LYS A 107 15.92 -16.28 -0.88
C LYS A 107 16.91 -15.57 0.06
N GLY A 108 16.62 -15.50 1.35
CA GLY A 108 17.46 -14.80 2.33
C GLY A 108 17.59 -13.30 2.06
N VAL A 109 16.60 -12.69 1.41
CA VAL A 109 16.56 -11.26 1.09
C VAL A 109 16.01 -10.47 2.26
N ARG A 110 16.75 -9.46 2.72
CA ARG A 110 16.29 -8.51 3.72
C ARG A 110 15.29 -7.54 3.11
N PHE A 111 14.14 -7.32 3.76
CA PHE A 111 13.15 -6.35 3.34
C PHE A 111 13.05 -5.19 4.33
N ILE A 112 13.06 -3.95 3.80
CA ILE A 112 13.02 -2.73 4.59
C ILE A 112 11.96 -1.78 4.03
N ALA A 113 11.00 -1.34 4.87
CA ALA A 113 10.07 -0.25 4.57
C ALA A 113 10.31 0.90 5.56
N ILE A 114 10.98 1.96 5.10
CA ILE A 114 11.59 3.01 5.95
C ILE A 114 10.54 3.70 6.82
N ASN A 115 9.50 4.27 6.20
CA ASN A 115 8.48 5.03 6.91
C ASN A 115 7.58 4.19 7.83
N ASN A 116 7.55 2.87 7.60
CA ASN A 116 6.79 1.95 8.46
C ASN A 116 7.64 1.37 9.59
N GLY A 117 8.95 1.64 9.60
CA GLY A 117 9.87 1.05 10.59
C GLY A 117 10.04 -0.47 10.44
N ILE A 118 9.71 -1.04 9.27
CA ILE A 118 9.83 -2.47 9.00
C ILE A 118 11.25 -2.77 8.56
N ASP A 119 11.83 -3.80 9.18
CA ASP A 119 13.14 -4.35 8.83
C ASP A 119 13.16 -5.83 9.21
N SER A 120 13.12 -6.70 8.20
CA SER A 120 12.99 -8.14 8.40
C SER A 120 14.16 -8.79 9.17
N GLU A 121 15.31 -8.12 9.29
CA GLU A 121 16.42 -8.61 10.12
C GLU A 121 16.33 -8.22 11.58
N LYS A 122 15.61 -7.13 11.89
CA LYS A 122 15.49 -6.63 13.26
C LYS A 122 14.30 -7.23 14.00
N GLN A 123 13.39 -7.86 13.27
CA GLN A 123 12.25 -8.56 13.86
C GLN A 123 12.72 -9.93 14.32
N ALA A 124 12.49 -10.26 15.59
CA ALA A 124 12.78 -11.59 16.12
C ALA A 124 12.03 -12.66 15.31
N GLU A 125 12.66 -13.81 15.07
CA GLU A 125 12.19 -14.88 14.18
C GLU A 125 10.76 -15.40 14.39
N SER A 126 10.10 -15.00 15.46
CA SER A 126 8.76 -15.47 15.83
C SER A 126 7.67 -14.39 15.93
N ASP A 127 7.99 -13.12 15.78
CA ASP A 127 7.01 -12.04 16.00
C ASP A 127 6.55 -11.37 14.70
N PHE A 128 5.65 -12.07 14.01
CA PHE A 128 4.95 -11.59 12.82
C PHE A 128 3.90 -10.52 13.14
N THR A 129 3.58 -10.37 14.41
CA THR A 129 2.51 -9.50 14.92
C THR A 129 2.65 -8.04 14.50
N PRO A 130 3.85 -7.39 14.55
CA PRO A 130 3.98 -6.02 14.09
C PRO A 130 3.67 -5.85 12.59
N PHE A 131 4.11 -6.81 11.75
CA PHE A 131 3.81 -6.80 10.32
C PHE A 131 2.31 -6.97 10.07
N LEU A 132 1.67 -7.94 10.70
CA LEU A 132 0.22 -8.17 10.61
C LEU A 132 -0.57 -6.95 11.08
N ASN A 133 -0.15 -6.29 12.15
CA ASN A 133 -0.80 -5.08 12.65
C ASN A 133 -0.71 -3.94 11.64
N ILE A 134 0.46 -3.70 11.06
CA ILE A 134 0.66 -2.68 10.02
C ILE A 134 -0.18 -3.03 8.78
N MET A 135 -0.22 -4.29 8.37
CA MET A 135 -1.03 -4.75 7.24
C MET A 135 -2.52 -4.57 7.51
N ASN A 136 -2.99 -4.90 8.71
CA ASN A 136 -4.39 -4.73 9.11
C ASN A 136 -4.78 -3.24 9.15
N GLU A 137 -3.93 -2.38 9.72
CA GLU A 137 -4.15 -0.93 9.75
C GLU A 137 -4.20 -0.35 8.33
N TRP A 138 -3.28 -0.76 7.49
CA TRP A 138 -3.23 -0.31 6.11
C TRP A 138 -4.45 -0.79 5.30
N TYR A 139 -4.85 -2.06 5.46
CA TYR A 139 -6.07 -2.60 4.85
C TYR A 139 -7.31 -1.83 5.30
N ALA A 140 -7.42 -1.53 6.60
CA ALA A 140 -8.52 -0.75 7.14
C ALA A 140 -8.56 0.67 6.52
N ARG A 141 -7.41 1.33 6.39
CA ARG A 141 -7.30 2.66 5.75
C ARG A 141 -7.66 2.62 4.26
N ASP A 142 -7.16 1.63 3.51
CA ASP A 142 -7.46 1.50 2.08
C ASP A 142 -8.95 1.20 1.85
N THR A 143 -9.53 0.30 2.64
CA THR A 143 -10.94 -0.01 2.62
C THR A 143 -11.79 1.21 2.96
N SER A 144 -11.42 1.97 4.00
CA SER A 144 -12.12 3.21 4.38
C SER A 144 -12.08 4.24 3.24
N ARG A 145 -10.94 4.46 2.59
CA ARG A 145 -10.82 5.36 1.44
C ARG A 145 -11.70 4.93 0.27
N LYS A 146 -11.75 3.64 -0.05
CA LYS A 146 -12.62 3.09 -1.10
C LYS A 146 -14.10 3.31 -0.77
N ILE A 147 -14.51 3.05 0.47
CA ILE A 147 -15.88 3.28 0.93
C ILE A 147 -16.22 4.77 0.85
N GLN A 148 -15.35 5.66 1.32
CA GLN A 148 -15.55 7.10 1.26
C GLN A 148 -15.67 7.61 -0.19
N SER A 149 -14.86 7.11 -1.12
CA SER A 149 -14.94 7.49 -2.53
C SER A 149 -16.27 7.07 -3.16
N ILE A 150 -16.73 5.84 -2.87
CA ILE A 150 -18.04 5.35 -3.32
C ILE A 150 -19.18 6.19 -2.73
N PHE A 151 -19.09 6.55 -1.44
CA PHE A 151 -20.11 7.39 -0.80
C PHE A 151 -20.13 8.78 -1.42
N ARG A 152 -18.96 9.39 -1.65
CA ARG A 152 -18.85 10.70 -2.29
C ARG A 152 -19.47 10.68 -3.70
N ALA A 153 -19.09 9.72 -4.54
CA ALA A 153 -19.65 9.57 -5.87
C ALA A 153 -21.19 9.40 -5.84
N ARG A 154 -21.71 8.59 -4.90
CA ARG A 154 -23.18 8.46 -4.73
C ARG A 154 -23.84 9.74 -4.28
N MET A 155 -23.23 10.50 -3.35
CA MET A 155 -23.75 11.80 -2.91
C MET A 155 -23.80 12.80 -4.07
N GLU A 156 -22.76 12.87 -4.89
CA GLU A 156 -22.68 13.72 -6.08
C GLU A 156 -23.75 13.36 -7.11
N GLU A 157 -24.10 12.08 -7.24
CA GLU A 157 -25.20 11.58 -8.07
C GLU A 157 -26.58 11.74 -7.41
N GLY A 158 -26.68 12.34 -6.22
CA GLY A 158 -27.93 12.45 -5.45
C GLY A 158 -28.49 11.13 -4.93
N LYS A 159 -27.66 10.06 -4.92
CA LYS A 159 -28.07 8.73 -4.46
C LYS A 159 -27.91 8.59 -2.95
N ARG A 160 -28.83 7.83 -2.35
CA ARG A 160 -28.77 7.52 -0.92
C ARG A 160 -27.49 6.76 -0.54
N VAL A 161 -26.85 7.16 0.57
CA VAL A 161 -25.66 6.51 1.13
C VAL A 161 -25.91 5.88 2.51
N SER A 162 -26.99 6.28 3.20
CA SER A 162 -27.36 5.70 4.50
C SER A 162 -28.14 4.39 4.36
N PRO A 163 -27.85 3.34 5.15
CA PRO A 163 -28.64 2.10 5.16
C PRO A 163 -30.01 2.29 5.82
N SER A 164 -30.15 3.25 6.71
CA SER A 164 -31.43 3.53 7.42
C SER A 164 -32.19 4.68 6.79
N VAL A 165 -33.52 4.59 6.80
CA VAL A 165 -34.39 5.67 6.37
C VAL A 165 -34.44 6.72 7.47
N PRO A 166 -34.20 8.02 7.19
CA PRO A 166 -34.30 9.06 8.19
C PRO A 166 -35.75 9.15 8.74
N TYR A 167 -35.84 9.57 10.00
CA TYR A 167 -37.17 9.79 10.61
C TYR A 167 -38.01 10.78 9.78
N GLY A 168 -39.27 10.43 9.51
CA GLY A 168 -40.18 11.23 8.68
C GLY A 168 -40.14 10.93 7.18
N PHE A 169 -39.44 9.86 6.77
CA PHE A 169 -39.37 9.40 5.37
C PHE A 169 -39.78 7.94 5.26
N LEU A 170 -40.33 7.54 4.11
CA LEU A 170 -40.62 6.15 3.76
C LEU A 170 -39.76 5.75 2.54
N GLU A 171 -39.35 4.50 2.50
CA GLU A 171 -38.66 3.95 1.35
C GLU A 171 -39.65 3.61 0.24
N THR A 172 -39.42 4.08 -0.97
CA THR A 172 -40.32 3.74 -2.08
C THR A 172 -39.87 2.42 -2.71
N GLN A 173 -40.82 1.54 -2.94
CA GLN A 173 -40.57 0.25 -3.63
C GLN A 173 -40.29 0.40 -5.14
N ARG A 174 -40.53 1.58 -5.74
CA ARG A 174 -40.43 1.79 -7.20
C ARG A 174 -39.03 2.19 -7.71
N THR A 175 -38.20 2.74 -6.87
CA THR A 175 -36.84 3.08 -7.24
C THR A 175 -35.95 2.77 -6.06
N ASN A 176 -35.17 1.74 -6.19
CA ASN A 176 -34.18 1.35 -5.19
C ASN A 176 -33.33 2.57 -4.81
N ARG A 177 -33.77 3.41 -3.82
CA ARG A 177 -32.98 4.47 -3.17
C ARG A 177 -33.42 5.94 -3.32
N SER A 178 -34.68 6.25 -3.59
CA SER A 178 -35.21 7.59 -3.41
C SER A 178 -36.10 7.67 -2.16
N TYR A 179 -36.10 8.84 -1.51
CA TYR A 179 -36.97 9.11 -0.37
C TYR A 179 -38.25 9.81 -0.83
N LEU A 180 -39.40 9.40 -0.28
CA LEU A 180 -40.60 10.21 -0.27
C LEU A 180 -40.75 10.84 1.11
N SER A 181 -40.87 12.16 1.16
CA SER A 181 -41.23 12.84 2.41
C SER A 181 -42.64 12.43 2.80
N ILE A 182 -42.83 11.98 4.02
CA ILE A 182 -44.17 11.81 4.58
C ILE A 182 -44.70 13.21 4.89
N LYS A 183 -45.84 13.58 4.29
CA LYS A 183 -46.60 14.72 4.78
C LYS A 183 -46.87 14.52 6.27
N ARG A 184 -46.53 15.53 7.06
CA ARG A 184 -46.71 15.58 8.51
C ARG A 184 -48.05 14.91 8.88
N VAL A 185 -47.97 13.79 9.60
CA VAL A 185 -49.16 13.25 10.26
C VAL A 185 -49.53 14.26 11.34
N GLN A 186 -50.58 15.05 11.09
CA GLN A 186 -51.20 15.86 12.14
C GLN A 186 -51.73 14.89 13.20
N ARG A 187 -51.17 14.95 14.38
CA ARG A 187 -51.79 14.33 15.55
C ARG A 187 -53.07 15.14 15.83
N SER A 188 -54.19 14.53 15.58
CA SER A 188 -55.49 14.93 16.16
C SER A 188 -55.52 14.62 17.64
#